data_2a14ae7bea26fd96ca58f93c1b74fc12
#
_entry.id   2a14ae7bea26fd96ca58f93c1b74fc12
#
_cell.length_a   1.000
_cell.length_b   1.000
_cell.length_c   1.000
_cell.angle_alpha   90.00
_cell.angle_beta   90.00
_cell.angle_gamma   90.00
#
_symmetry.space_group_name_H-M   'P 1'
#
loop_
_entity.id
_entity.type
_entity.pdbx_description
1 polymer ?
#
loop_
_entity_poly.entity_id
_entity_poly.type
_entity_poly.pdbx_seq_one_letter_code
_entity_poly.pdbx_strand_id
1 'polypeptide(L)'
;MDRIQFSQLVDDALDRLPRAFKDKIENVAIIVEDYPEKELQDEYSGMLLGLFRGIPRTRQSVFWAGMPGQIFLYQKNIEAICRSDREIVRQIEKTLKHEIGHYFGLSERELRRRGY
;
A
#
# COMPACT_ATOMS: atom_id res chain seq x y z
N MET A 1 -5.43 -17.35 -5.31
CA MET A 1 -5.90 -17.65 -3.93
C MET A 1 -7.17 -16.87 -3.62
N ASP A 2 -7.92 -17.27 -2.63
CA ASP A 2 -9.11 -16.53 -2.26
C ASP A 2 -8.76 -15.30 -1.41
N ARG A 3 -9.75 -14.44 -1.16
CA ARG A 3 -9.54 -13.18 -0.42
C ARG A 3 -9.14 -13.42 1.02
N ILE A 4 -9.65 -14.49 1.65
CA ILE A 4 -9.33 -14.81 3.05
C ILE A 4 -7.86 -15.18 3.17
N GLN A 5 -7.36 -16.04 2.29
CA GLN A 5 -5.96 -16.43 2.25
C GLN A 5 -5.06 -15.21 2.00
N PHE A 6 -5.42 -14.39 1.03
CA PHE A 6 -4.65 -13.18 0.73
C PHE A 6 -4.64 -12.21 1.93
N SER A 7 -5.76 -12.04 2.59
CA SER A 7 -5.86 -11.17 3.77
C SER A 7 -4.98 -11.65 4.92
N GLN A 8 -4.82 -12.97 5.09
CA GLN A 8 -3.89 -13.53 6.07
C GLN A 8 -2.45 -13.16 5.74
N LEU A 9 -2.10 -13.19 4.44
CA LEU A 9 -0.76 -12.78 4.01
C LEU A 9 -0.55 -11.27 4.21
N VAL A 10 -1.60 -10.48 4.05
CA VAL A 10 -1.54 -9.04 4.37
C VAL A 10 -1.25 -8.84 5.86
N ASP A 11 -1.93 -9.58 6.72
CA ASP A 11 -1.69 -9.51 8.18
C ASP A 11 -0.25 -9.90 8.51
N ASP A 12 0.27 -10.96 7.89
CA ASP A 12 1.66 -11.38 8.06
C ASP A 12 2.63 -10.27 7.62
N ALA A 13 2.35 -9.63 6.50
CA ALA A 13 3.18 -8.54 5.99
C ALA A 13 3.15 -7.33 6.95
N LEU A 14 1.98 -6.99 7.48
CA LEU A 14 1.83 -5.92 8.46
C LEU A 14 2.65 -6.19 9.71
N ASP A 15 2.63 -7.43 10.20
CA ASP A 15 3.39 -7.83 11.38
C ASP A 15 4.91 -7.72 11.15
N ARG A 16 5.35 -7.90 9.91
CA ARG A 16 6.76 -7.84 9.55
C ARG A 16 7.29 -6.44 9.29
N LEU A 17 6.41 -5.45 9.20
CA LEU A 17 6.84 -4.07 8.98
C LEU A 17 7.69 -3.59 10.16
N PRO A 18 8.75 -2.79 9.89
CA PRO A 18 9.48 -2.13 10.96
C PRO A 18 8.55 -1.28 11.83
N ARG A 19 8.84 -1.18 13.11
CA ARG A 19 8.00 -0.47 14.07
C ARG A 19 7.69 0.96 13.64
N ALA A 20 8.65 1.63 13.04
CA ALA A 20 8.45 2.99 12.54
C ALA A 20 7.31 3.08 11.52
N PHE A 21 7.16 2.04 10.68
CA PHE A 21 6.05 1.98 9.73
C PHE A 21 4.74 1.59 10.41
N LYS A 22 4.79 0.64 11.35
CA LYS A 22 3.59 0.22 12.09
C LYS A 22 2.94 1.39 12.83
N ASP A 23 3.75 2.20 13.48
CA ASP A 23 3.27 3.36 14.24
C ASP A 23 2.59 4.39 13.31
N LYS A 24 3.03 4.45 12.07
CA LYS A 24 2.53 5.41 11.10
C LYS A 24 1.22 5.01 10.45
N ILE A 25 0.85 3.74 10.47
CA ILE A 25 -0.36 3.26 9.79
C ILE A 25 -1.57 3.10 10.71
N GLU A 26 -1.49 3.52 11.96
CA GLU A 26 -2.60 3.41 12.92
C GLU A 26 -3.91 4.01 12.39
N ASN A 27 -3.82 5.12 11.66
CA ASN A 27 -4.98 5.79 11.12
C ASN A 27 -5.10 5.61 9.61
N VAL A 28 -4.76 4.39 9.14
CA VAL A 28 -4.81 4.06 7.71
C VAL A 28 -5.63 2.79 7.55
N ALA A 29 -6.61 2.83 6.67
CA ALA A 29 -7.38 1.65 6.30
C ALA A 29 -6.67 0.91 5.17
N ILE A 30 -6.47 -0.39 5.32
CA ILE A 30 -5.93 -1.26 4.27
C ILE A 30 -7.11 -1.94 3.59
N ILE A 31 -7.26 -1.70 2.31
CA ILE A 31 -8.38 -2.23 1.53
C ILE A 31 -7.82 -3.11 0.42
N VAL A 32 -8.33 -4.35 0.33
CA VAL A 32 -7.92 -5.28 -0.71
C VAL A 32 -8.99 -5.34 -1.78
N GLU A 33 -8.59 -5.16 -3.02
CA GLU A 33 -9.43 -5.31 -4.20
C GLU A 33 -8.72 -6.22 -5.20
N ASP A 34 -9.47 -6.79 -6.13
CA ASP A 34 -8.87 -7.68 -7.14
C ASP A 34 -8.01 -6.90 -8.13
N TYR A 35 -8.57 -5.87 -8.71
CA TYR A 35 -7.90 -5.04 -9.71
C TYR A 35 -8.25 -3.57 -9.49
N PRO A 36 -7.36 -2.65 -9.89
CA PRO A 36 -7.73 -1.24 -9.92
C PRO A 36 -8.82 -1.01 -10.97
N GLU A 37 -9.60 0.04 -10.80
CA GLU A 37 -10.54 0.47 -11.83
C GLU A 37 -9.77 0.77 -13.11
N LYS A 38 -10.40 0.49 -14.27
CA LYS A 38 -9.73 0.64 -15.55
C LYS A 38 -9.21 2.06 -15.78
N GLU A 39 -10.02 3.05 -15.47
CA GLU A 39 -9.63 4.46 -15.63
C GLU A 39 -8.41 4.79 -14.80
N LEU A 40 -8.33 4.26 -13.59
CA LEU A 40 -7.19 4.46 -12.71
C LEU A 40 -5.95 3.77 -13.25
N GLN A 41 -6.07 2.52 -13.70
CA GLN A 41 -4.94 1.78 -14.26
C GLN A 41 -4.39 2.47 -15.51
N ASP A 42 -5.25 3.06 -16.32
CA ASP A 42 -4.87 3.75 -17.55
C ASP A 42 -4.02 5.00 -17.28
N GLU A 43 -4.10 5.58 -16.08
CA GLU A 43 -3.29 6.73 -15.70
C GLU A 43 -1.84 6.37 -15.41
N TYR A 44 -1.53 5.10 -15.23
CA TYR A 44 -0.20 4.64 -14.84
C TYR A 44 0.44 3.79 -15.92
N SER A 45 1.76 3.94 -16.08
CA SER A 45 2.55 3.14 -17.01
C SER A 45 3.00 1.86 -16.32
N GLY A 46 2.21 0.86 -16.33
CA GLY A 46 2.55 -0.40 -15.69
C GLY A 46 1.47 -0.82 -14.72
N MET A 47 1.66 -2.02 -14.18
CA MET A 47 0.66 -2.66 -13.34
C MET A 47 0.67 -2.04 -11.94
N LEU A 48 -0.46 -1.50 -11.52
CA LEU A 48 -0.61 -1.00 -10.16
C LEU A 48 -0.72 -2.15 -9.17
N LEU A 49 0.15 -2.17 -8.18
CA LEU A 49 0.12 -3.16 -7.11
C LEU A 49 -0.59 -2.61 -5.87
N GLY A 50 -0.56 -1.30 -5.68
CA GLY A 50 -1.23 -0.63 -4.59
C GLY A 50 -1.39 0.85 -4.88
N LEU A 51 -2.14 1.54 -4.04
CA LEU A 51 -2.39 2.96 -4.19
C LEU A 51 -2.75 3.57 -2.84
N PHE A 52 -2.09 4.68 -2.50
CA PHE A 52 -2.52 5.51 -1.39
C PHE A 52 -3.61 6.48 -1.87
N ARG A 53 -4.68 6.58 -1.11
CA ARG A 53 -5.75 7.55 -1.36
C ARG A 53 -6.03 8.32 -0.08
N GLY A 54 -6.09 9.62 -0.20
CA GLY A 54 -6.34 10.50 0.94
C GLY A 54 -5.45 11.74 0.85
N ILE A 55 -5.46 12.53 1.92
CA ILE A 55 -4.64 13.73 2.00
C ILE A 55 -3.35 13.36 2.73
N PRO A 56 -2.17 13.56 2.10
CA PRO A 56 -0.90 13.29 2.78
C PRO A 56 -0.85 14.02 4.12
N ARG A 57 -0.31 13.36 5.14
CA ARG A 57 -0.28 13.91 6.50
C ARG A 57 0.38 15.27 6.57
N THR A 58 1.39 15.52 5.77
CA THR A 58 2.10 16.79 5.70
C THR A 58 1.25 17.94 5.18
N ARG A 59 0.13 17.65 4.53
CA ARG A 59 -0.80 18.63 3.96
C ARG A 59 -2.12 18.71 4.72
N GLN A 60 -2.28 17.93 5.79
CA GLN A 60 -3.51 17.96 6.56
C GLN A 60 -3.62 19.26 7.33
N SER A 61 -4.76 19.93 7.17
CA SER A 61 -5.14 21.06 8.00
C SER A 61 -5.84 20.54 9.26
N VAL A 62 -6.11 21.42 10.21
CA VAL A 62 -6.90 21.09 11.40
C VAL A 62 -8.24 20.45 11.02
N PHE A 63 -8.82 20.89 9.90
CA PHE A 63 -10.10 20.41 9.39
C PHE A 63 -10.05 18.93 8.96
N TRP A 64 -8.91 18.48 8.44
CA TRP A 64 -8.73 17.13 7.92
C TRP A 64 -7.96 16.23 8.89
N ALA A 65 -7.50 16.79 10.01
CA ALA A 65 -6.78 16.02 11.02
C ALA A 65 -7.69 14.88 11.55
N GLY A 66 -7.17 13.69 11.56
CA GLY A 66 -7.91 12.51 12.01
C GLY A 66 -8.73 11.79 10.95
N MET A 67 -8.82 12.32 9.73
CA MET A 67 -9.43 11.57 8.62
C MET A 67 -8.49 10.46 8.18
N PRO A 68 -8.96 9.20 8.09
CA PRO A 68 -8.09 8.08 7.75
C PRO A 68 -7.63 8.16 6.31
N GLY A 69 -6.36 7.86 6.08
CA GLY A 69 -5.87 7.54 4.75
C GLY A 69 -6.32 6.13 4.38
N GLN A 70 -6.25 5.82 3.10
CA GLN A 70 -6.57 4.50 2.58
C GLN A 70 -5.41 4.00 1.72
N ILE A 71 -5.01 2.75 1.94
CA ILE A 71 -4.06 2.08 1.06
C ILE A 71 -4.78 0.90 0.44
N PHE A 72 -4.86 0.92 -0.89
CA PHE A 72 -5.43 -0.17 -1.67
C PHE A 72 -4.31 -1.14 -2.04
N LEU A 73 -4.60 -2.43 -1.93
CA LEU A 73 -3.73 -3.50 -2.43
C LEU A 73 -4.51 -4.27 -3.48
N TYR A 74 -3.92 -4.45 -4.65
CA TYR A 74 -4.59 -5.11 -5.78
C TYR A 74 -4.13 -6.56 -5.86
N GLN A 75 -4.95 -7.43 -5.28
CA GLN A 75 -4.63 -8.84 -5.07
C GLN A 75 -4.17 -9.55 -6.33
N LYS A 76 -4.95 -9.45 -7.41
CA LYS A 76 -4.67 -10.20 -8.64
C LYS A 76 -3.39 -9.70 -9.33
N ASN A 77 -3.13 -8.41 -9.27
CA ASN A 77 -1.89 -7.86 -9.82
C ASN A 77 -0.67 -8.33 -9.02
N ILE A 78 -0.77 -8.34 -7.69
CA ILE A 78 0.32 -8.84 -6.84
C ILE A 78 0.55 -10.32 -7.10
N GLU A 79 -0.51 -11.12 -7.15
CA GLU A 79 -0.40 -12.55 -7.43
C GLU A 79 0.25 -12.82 -8.79
N ALA A 80 -0.05 -11.98 -9.79
CA ALA A 80 0.45 -12.17 -11.15
C ALA A 80 1.98 -12.08 -11.25
N ILE A 81 2.63 -11.34 -10.35
CA ILE A 81 4.08 -11.16 -10.37
C ILE A 81 4.80 -11.98 -9.30
N CYS A 82 4.08 -12.76 -8.51
CA CYS A 82 4.64 -13.58 -7.44
C CYS A 82 4.45 -15.05 -7.74
N ARG A 83 5.40 -15.87 -7.28
CA ARG A 83 5.40 -17.33 -7.52
C ARG A 83 5.14 -18.16 -6.27
N SER A 84 5.06 -17.52 -5.11
CA SER A 84 4.85 -18.21 -3.83
C SER A 84 4.21 -17.27 -2.84
N ASP A 85 3.64 -17.84 -1.78
CA ASP A 85 3.07 -17.05 -0.68
C ASP A 85 4.13 -16.16 -0.04
N ARG A 86 5.35 -16.65 0.07
CA ARG A 86 6.47 -15.90 0.62
C ARG A 86 6.77 -14.66 -0.22
N GLU A 87 6.77 -14.80 -1.54
CA GLU A 87 6.96 -13.66 -2.44
C GLU A 87 5.81 -12.66 -2.33
N ILE A 88 4.58 -13.15 -2.17
CA ILE A 88 3.41 -12.30 -1.97
C ILE A 88 3.57 -11.46 -0.71
N VAL A 89 3.96 -12.07 0.42
CA VAL A 89 4.18 -11.35 1.67
C VAL A 89 5.23 -10.26 1.49
N ARG A 90 6.34 -10.57 0.86
CA ARG A 90 7.41 -9.59 0.58
C ARG A 90 6.94 -8.46 -0.31
N GLN A 91 6.16 -8.79 -1.33
CA GLN A 91 5.64 -7.77 -2.24
C GLN A 91 4.64 -6.86 -1.53
N ILE A 92 3.80 -7.42 -0.66
CA ILE A 92 2.88 -6.62 0.15
C ILE A 92 3.66 -5.69 1.06
N GLU A 93 4.70 -6.18 1.76
CA GLU A 93 5.55 -5.33 2.59
C GLU A 93 6.13 -4.16 1.81
N LYS A 94 6.67 -4.45 0.64
CA LYS A 94 7.29 -3.44 -0.21
C LYS A 94 6.26 -2.40 -0.67
N THR A 95 5.09 -2.87 -1.08
CA THR A 95 4.01 -2.00 -1.54
C THR A 95 3.50 -1.11 -0.40
N LEU A 96 3.32 -1.68 0.79
CA LEU A 96 2.89 -0.93 1.95
C LEU A 96 3.89 0.17 2.32
N LYS A 97 5.18 -0.13 2.34
CA LYS A 97 6.22 0.86 2.64
C LYS A 97 6.19 2.01 1.63
N HIS A 98 6.00 1.68 0.37
CA HIS A 98 5.93 2.65 -0.71
C HIS A 98 4.73 3.59 -0.52
N GLU A 99 3.55 3.03 -0.29
CA GLU A 99 2.33 3.81 -0.13
C GLU A 99 2.30 4.58 1.19
N ILE A 100 2.85 4.04 2.26
CA ILE A 100 3.03 4.75 3.51
C ILE A 100 3.94 5.97 3.30
N GLY A 101 4.98 5.82 2.48
CA GLY A 101 5.84 6.94 2.10
C GLY A 101 5.06 8.07 1.45
N HIS A 102 4.14 7.75 0.54
CA HIS A 102 3.27 8.75 -0.06
C HIS A 102 2.37 9.42 0.97
N TYR A 103 1.85 8.67 1.92
CA TYR A 103 1.05 9.23 3.01
C TYR A 103 1.83 10.31 3.79
N PHE A 104 3.15 10.15 3.91
CA PHE A 104 4.02 11.12 4.57
C PHE A 104 4.59 12.16 3.60
N GLY A 105 4.04 12.24 2.39
CA GLY A 105 4.38 13.28 1.44
C GLY A 105 5.66 13.06 0.64
N LEU A 106 6.21 11.84 0.66
CA LEU A 106 7.39 11.53 -0.12
C LEU A 106 7.02 11.32 -1.60
N SER A 107 7.81 11.88 -2.49
CA SER A 107 7.66 11.70 -3.93
C SER A 107 8.20 10.34 -4.37
N GLU A 108 7.84 9.91 -5.57
CA GLU A 108 8.41 8.69 -6.17
C GLU A 108 9.93 8.71 -6.18
N ARG A 109 10.52 9.85 -6.49
CA ARG A 109 11.97 10.03 -6.51
C ARG A 109 12.59 9.84 -5.13
N GLU A 110 11.96 10.42 -4.10
CA GLU A 110 12.42 10.29 -2.74
C GLU A 110 12.30 8.85 -2.23
N LEU A 111 11.20 8.17 -2.56
CA LEU A 111 11.00 6.77 -2.21
C LEU A 111 12.06 5.88 -2.82
N ARG A 112 12.34 6.06 -4.11
CA ARG A 112 13.39 5.30 -4.80
C ARG A 112 14.75 5.53 -4.17
N ARG A 113 15.07 6.77 -3.81
CA ARG A 113 16.34 7.10 -3.16
C ARG A 113 16.50 6.41 -1.81
N ARG A 114 15.39 6.19 -1.09
CA ARG A 114 15.39 5.51 0.21
C ARG A 114 15.28 3.98 0.10
N GLY A 115 15.13 3.44 -1.11
CA GLY A 115 15.00 2.02 -1.34
C GLY A 115 13.58 1.48 -1.13
N TYR A 116 12.60 2.34 -1.22
CA TYR A 116 11.18 1.98 -1.05
C TYR A 116 10.40 2.03 -2.39
#